data_dba339645902c0572197cc60bad2ad04
#
_entry.id   dba339645902c0572197cc60bad2ad04
#
_cell.length_a   1.000
_cell.length_b   1.000
_cell.length_c   1.000
_cell.angle_alpha   90.00
_cell.angle_beta   90.00
_cell.angle_gamma   90.00
#
_symmetry.space_group_name_H-M   'P 1'
#
loop_
_entity.id
_entity.type
_entity.pdbx_description
1 polymer ?
#
loop_
_entity_poly.entity_id
_entity_poly.type
_entity_poly.pdbx_seq_one_letter_code
_entity_poly.pdbx_strand_id
1 'polypeptide(L)'
;MFDPLKPYNDLPLISILPVDNSTELQRLAEDTHVAIEILRYAVKTLPNPDILLDTLALQEAKASSNVENIVTTNDDLYRGVVFEDFTVEAKEVSNYKDALFAGYDRLKERGVIGLSDIELINYPVNKKQKGIRTNLPNFGGLTHIANEKPDGEREIIYTPPHGKEVLQHLLIDMFEYVYNDEDFDIHPLIKIALAHYQFESIHPFYDGNGRTGRILNVLFLCQKGYLDKPILYASSYIIKNKNEYYELLRTAKENEQYEEIITYMLRSFKETAERTLRIVENIKALLEKYTDKEYLLTLKGQYEPLYKTVNLVFKKAYVRIADVVDLGIHRQTAATYLDRLVDEGLLSKEKVGRENIYKNVKLLELFENDSEEIENE
;
A
#
# COMPACT_ATOMS: atom_id res chain seq x y z
N MET A 1 -23.45 -25.21 7.87
CA MET A 1 -23.30 -24.36 9.07
C MET A 1 -21.81 -24.15 9.29
N PHE A 2 -21.36 -22.93 9.28
CA PHE A 2 -19.96 -22.56 9.47
C PHE A 2 -19.44 -23.03 10.85
N ASP A 3 -18.28 -23.72 10.87
CA ASP A 3 -17.63 -24.20 12.10
C ASP A 3 -16.18 -23.64 12.11
N PRO A 4 -15.85 -22.69 12.98
CA PRO A 4 -14.54 -22.04 12.96
C PRO A 4 -13.36 -22.96 13.23
N LEU A 5 -13.62 -24.16 13.79
CA LEU A 5 -12.59 -25.16 14.10
C LEU A 5 -12.29 -26.10 12.94
N LYS A 6 -13.09 -26.07 11.87
CA LYS A 6 -12.92 -26.95 10.69
C LYS A 6 -12.52 -26.15 9.46
N PRO A 7 -11.67 -26.72 8.58
CA PRO A 7 -11.35 -26.10 7.30
C PRO A 7 -12.62 -25.79 6.51
N TYR A 8 -12.79 -24.51 6.13
CA TYR A 8 -13.97 -24.07 5.38
C TYR A 8 -13.78 -24.37 3.88
N ASN A 9 -13.69 -25.68 3.54
CA ASN A 9 -13.50 -26.12 2.16
C ASN A 9 -14.73 -25.90 1.27
N ASP A 10 -15.88 -25.63 1.89
CA ASP A 10 -17.12 -25.24 1.22
C ASP A 10 -17.20 -23.70 1.00
N LEU A 11 -16.08 -22.98 1.13
CA LEU A 11 -16.03 -21.57 0.77
C LEU A 11 -16.54 -21.40 -0.67
N PRO A 12 -17.61 -20.61 -0.88
CA PRO A 12 -18.17 -20.44 -2.23
C PRO A 12 -17.16 -19.79 -3.18
N LEU A 13 -17.26 -20.13 -4.45
CA LEU A 13 -16.57 -19.40 -5.52
C LEU A 13 -17.07 -17.96 -5.56
N ILE A 14 -16.19 -17.01 -5.80
CA ILE A 14 -16.56 -15.59 -5.86
C ILE A 14 -17.55 -15.32 -7.01
N SER A 15 -17.43 -16.07 -8.10
CA SER A 15 -18.29 -15.93 -9.30
C SER A 15 -19.77 -16.24 -9.05
N ILE A 16 -20.09 -16.95 -7.97
CA ILE A 16 -21.49 -17.30 -7.61
C ILE A 16 -21.98 -16.62 -6.34
N LEU A 17 -21.16 -15.76 -5.71
CA LEU A 17 -21.60 -15.02 -4.54
C LEU A 17 -22.76 -14.08 -4.86
N PRO A 18 -23.82 -14.06 -4.03
CA PRO A 18 -24.91 -13.12 -4.23
C PRO A 18 -24.42 -11.69 -3.90
N VAL A 19 -24.20 -10.91 -4.93
CA VAL A 19 -23.92 -9.47 -4.79
C VAL A 19 -25.18 -8.72 -5.10
N ASP A 20 -25.72 -8.02 -4.11
CA ASP A 20 -26.83 -7.12 -4.34
C ASP A 20 -26.32 -5.91 -5.15
N ASN A 21 -26.77 -5.81 -6.40
CA ASN A 21 -26.44 -4.71 -7.31
C ASN A 21 -27.35 -3.50 -7.02
N SER A 22 -27.48 -3.15 -5.72
CA SER A 22 -28.34 -2.05 -5.28
C SER A 22 -27.91 -0.72 -5.89
N THR A 23 -28.88 0.17 -6.12
CA THR A 23 -28.61 1.52 -6.64
C THR A 23 -27.66 2.29 -5.73
N GLU A 24 -27.70 2.04 -4.41
CA GLU A 24 -26.84 2.69 -3.44
C GLU A 24 -25.38 2.23 -3.59
N LEU A 25 -25.17 0.92 -3.73
CA LEU A 25 -23.83 0.35 -3.92
C LEU A 25 -23.20 0.79 -5.24
N GLN A 26 -24.01 0.81 -6.32
CA GLN A 26 -23.56 1.32 -7.63
C GLN A 26 -23.19 2.80 -7.56
N ARG A 27 -23.99 3.62 -6.90
CA ARG A 27 -23.69 5.04 -6.71
C ARG A 27 -22.38 5.24 -5.92
N LEU A 28 -22.15 4.47 -4.84
CA LEU A 28 -20.91 4.54 -4.10
C LEU A 28 -19.71 4.12 -4.95
N ALA A 29 -19.86 3.10 -5.80
CA ALA A 29 -18.79 2.69 -6.71
C ALA A 29 -18.45 3.78 -7.74
N GLU A 30 -19.47 4.46 -8.30
CA GLU A 30 -19.26 5.61 -9.20
C GLU A 30 -18.62 6.80 -8.49
N ASP A 31 -19.07 7.15 -7.28
CA ASP A 31 -18.46 8.22 -6.47
C ASP A 31 -16.98 7.89 -6.16
N THR A 32 -16.68 6.63 -5.89
CA THR A 32 -15.31 6.14 -5.67
C THR A 32 -14.47 6.24 -6.93
N HIS A 33 -15.04 5.87 -8.09
CA HIS A 33 -14.38 6.00 -9.38
C HIS A 33 -14.02 7.47 -9.65
N VAL A 34 -14.96 8.38 -9.47
CA VAL A 34 -14.71 9.83 -9.64
C VAL A 34 -13.56 10.32 -8.76
N ALA A 35 -13.54 9.94 -7.48
CA ALA A 35 -12.47 10.32 -6.57
C ALA A 35 -11.09 9.81 -7.04
N ILE A 36 -11.02 8.56 -7.50
CA ILE A 36 -9.78 7.95 -8.03
C ILE A 36 -9.34 8.66 -9.33
N GLU A 37 -10.26 8.98 -10.24
CA GLU A 37 -9.93 9.69 -11.48
C GLU A 37 -9.41 11.12 -11.22
N ILE A 38 -9.97 11.83 -10.27
CA ILE A 38 -9.46 13.16 -9.87
C ILE A 38 -8.02 13.03 -9.35
N LEU A 39 -7.76 12.07 -8.47
CA LEU A 39 -6.41 11.78 -7.99
C LEU A 39 -5.46 11.44 -9.15
N ARG A 40 -5.87 10.53 -10.04
CA ARG A 40 -5.08 10.11 -11.20
C ARG A 40 -4.70 11.29 -12.09
N TYR A 41 -5.66 12.20 -12.33
CA TYR A 41 -5.41 13.41 -13.09
C TYR A 41 -4.44 14.35 -12.36
N ALA A 42 -4.63 14.60 -11.07
CA ALA A 42 -3.73 15.45 -10.27
C ALA A 42 -2.28 14.96 -10.33
N VAL A 43 -2.07 13.65 -10.18
CA VAL A 43 -0.73 13.04 -10.28
C VAL A 43 -0.08 13.26 -11.65
N LYS A 44 -0.86 13.18 -12.76
CA LYS A 44 -0.35 13.45 -14.11
C LYS A 44 0.11 14.89 -14.31
N THR A 45 -0.41 15.82 -13.53
CA THR A 45 0.00 17.25 -13.60
C THR A 45 1.31 17.54 -12.87
N LEU A 46 1.85 16.59 -12.10
CA LEU A 46 3.15 16.77 -11.46
C LEU A 46 4.28 16.74 -12.50
N PRO A 47 5.30 17.59 -12.37
CA PRO A 47 6.46 17.61 -13.26
C PRO A 47 7.19 16.26 -13.32
N ASN A 48 7.17 15.52 -12.23
CA ASN A 48 7.69 14.16 -12.11
C ASN A 48 6.80 13.32 -11.17
N PRO A 49 5.84 12.56 -11.70
CA PRO A 49 4.95 11.71 -10.90
C PRO A 49 5.67 10.62 -10.09
N ASP A 50 6.91 10.25 -10.46
CA ASP A 50 7.69 9.23 -9.71
C ASP A 50 8.13 9.73 -8.32
N ILE A 51 8.06 11.04 -8.07
CA ILE A 51 8.28 11.62 -6.74
C ILE A 51 7.39 10.97 -5.67
N LEU A 52 6.15 10.63 -6.04
CA LEU A 52 5.18 10.06 -5.12
C LEU A 52 5.42 8.58 -4.82
N LEU A 53 5.96 7.83 -5.80
CA LEU A 53 6.03 6.37 -5.71
C LEU A 53 6.81 5.88 -4.49
N ASP A 54 8.01 6.42 -4.28
CA ASP A 54 8.85 5.96 -3.18
C ASP A 54 8.30 6.36 -1.81
N THR A 55 7.80 7.59 -1.69
CA THR A 55 7.35 8.13 -0.39
C THR A 55 6.00 7.56 0.01
N LEU A 56 5.02 7.59 -0.89
CA LEU A 56 3.69 7.04 -0.61
C LEU A 56 3.73 5.53 -0.42
N ALA A 57 4.54 4.80 -1.22
CA ALA A 57 4.68 3.35 -1.03
C ALA A 57 5.26 2.99 0.35
N LEU A 58 6.16 3.80 0.91
CA LEU A 58 6.67 3.58 2.27
C LEU A 58 5.61 3.88 3.34
N GLN A 59 4.77 4.91 3.15
CA GLN A 59 3.67 5.21 4.06
C GLN A 59 2.60 4.10 4.05
N GLU A 60 2.25 3.60 2.86
CA GLU A 60 1.36 2.43 2.76
C GLU A 60 1.98 1.21 3.42
N ALA A 61 3.26 0.92 3.14
CA ALA A 61 3.96 -0.21 3.73
C ALA A 61 3.92 -0.15 5.26
N LYS A 62 4.11 1.05 5.84
CA LYS A 62 4.00 1.30 7.29
C LYS A 62 2.57 1.05 7.78
N ALA A 63 1.57 1.66 7.15
CA ALA A 63 0.16 1.50 7.54
C ALA A 63 -0.29 0.04 7.40
N SER A 64 0.01 -0.62 6.27
CA SER A 64 -0.34 -2.02 6.02
C SER A 64 0.31 -2.98 7.02
N SER A 65 1.57 -2.74 7.39
CA SER A 65 2.25 -3.55 8.41
C SER A 65 1.69 -3.29 9.81
N ASN A 66 1.27 -2.05 10.12
CA ASN A 66 0.63 -1.71 11.38
C ASN A 66 -0.75 -2.38 11.55
N VAL A 67 -1.50 -2.63 10.47
CA VAL A 67 -2.72 -3.49 10.53
C VAL A 67 -2.39 -4.86 11.14
N GLU A 68 -1.20 -5.41 10.85
CA GLU A 68 -0.70 -6.69 11.38
C GLU A 68 0.11 -6.52 12.70
N ASN A 69 -0.02 -5.37 13.37
CA ASN A 69 0.69 -5.04 14.61
C ASN A 69 2.24 -4.96 14.46
N ILE A 70 2.75 -4.76 13.25
CA ILE A 70 4.17 -4.50 12.99
C ILE A 70 4.37 -2.99 12.95
N VAL A 71 4.84 -2.43 14.06
CA VAL A 71 4.94 -0.96 14.26
C VAL A 71 6.36 -0.48 14.09
N THR A 72 6.58 0.55 13.28
CA THR A 72 7.88 1.22 13.12
C THR A 72 7.70 2.73 12.98
N THR A 73 8.74 3.48 13.31
CA THR A 73 8.76 4.93 13.13
C THR A 73 9.15 5.32 11.70
N ASN A 74 8.76 6.52 11.26
CA ASN A 74 9.24 7.06 9.99
C ASN A 74 10.76 7.17 9.99
N ASP A 75 11.36 7.60 11.11
CA ASP A 75 12.82 7.76 11.21
C ASP A 75 13.56 6.42 11.05
N ASP A 76 13.15 5.36 11.74
CA ASP A 76 13.75 4.02 11.60
C ASP A 76 13.62 3.49 10.17
N LEU A 77 12.46 3.70 9.55
CA LEU A 77 12.20 3.24 8.19
C LEU A 77 13.08 3.97 7.16
N TYR A 78 13.09 5.30 7.18
CA TYR A 78 13.89 6.09 6.23
C TYR A 78 15.39 5.95 6.49
N ARG A 79 15.82 5.86 7.75
CA ARG A 79 17.21 5.57 8.09
C ARG A 79 17.63 4.19 7.57
N GLY A 80 16.79 3.18 7.76
CA GLY A 80 17.01 1.85 7.21
C GLY A 80 17.20 1.87 5.70
N VAL A 81 16.35 2.61 4.96
CA VAL A 81 16.48 2.76 3.50
C VAL A 81 17.78 3.45 3.10
N VAL A 82 18.25 4.46 3.87
CA VAL A 82 19.45 5.22 3.52
C VAL A 82 20.74 4.48 3.85
N PHE A 83 20.77 3.74 4.98
CA PHE A 83 22.00 3.09 5.49
C PHE A 83 22.03 1.58 5.29
N GLU A 84 20.95 0.99 4.80
CA GLU A 84 20.76 -0.47 4.74
C GLU A 84 20.85 -1.14 6.14
N ASP A 85 20.62 -0.35 7.20
CA ASP A 85 20.63 -0.78 8.60
C ASP A 85 19.23 -0.66 9.18
N PHE A 86 18.46 -1.73 9.07
CA PHE A 86 17.06 -1.79 9.47
C PHE A 86 16.88 -2.44 10.83
N THR A 87 15.95 -1.90 11.64
CA THR A 87 15.30 -2.69 12.68
C THR A 87 14.49 -3.83 12.04
N VAL A 88 14.12 -4.84 12.82
CA VAL A 88 13.34 -5.99 12.30
C VAL A 88 12.03 -5.51 11.69
N GLU A 89 11.33 -4.64 12.40
CA GLU A 89 10.03 -4.07 11.98
C GLU A 89 10.20 -3.19 10.74
N ALA A 90 11.19 -2.30 10.72
CA ALA A 90 11.46 -1.46 9.54
C ALA A 90 11.84 -2.29 8.32
N LYS A 91 12.52 -3.44 8.50
CA LYS A 91 12.82 -4.36 7.41
C LYS A 91 11.56 -5.05 6.88
N GLU A 92 10.64 -5.46 7.74
CA GLU A 92 9.35 -6.03 7.31
C GLU A 92 8.52 -5.01 6.53
N VAL A 93 8.51 -3.75 6.96
CA VAL A 93 7.87 -2.65 6.22
C VAL A 93 8.55 -2.42 4.86
N SER A 94 9.88 -2.41 4.80
CA SER A 94 10.63 -2.29 3.54
C SER A 94 10.31 -3.44 2.57
N ASN A 95 10.17 -4.66 3.08
CA ASN A 95 9.81 -5.84 2.28
C ASN A 95 8.42 -5.70 1.63
N TYR A 96 7.47 -5.02 2.27
CA TYR A 96 6.16 -4.72 1.66
C TYR A 96 6.31 -3.84 0.42
N LYS A 97 7.13 -2.78 0.50
CA LYS A 97 7.43 -1.93 -0.65
C LYS A 97 8.05 -2.75 -1.79
N ASP A 98 9.00 -3.62 -1.49
CA ASP A 98 9.63 -4.50 -2.48
C ASP A 98 8.60 -5.43 -3.13
N ALA A 99 7.66 -5.97 -2.36
CA ALA A 99 6.57 -6.81 -2.84
C ALA A 99 5.62 -6.05 -3.78
N LEU A 100 5.24 -4.83 -3.41
CA LEU A 100 4.38 -3.96 -4.22
C LEU A 100 5.01 -3.67 -5.59
N PHE A 101 6.29 -3.27 -5.60
CA PHE A 101 6.98 -2.98 -6.86
C PHE A 101 7.23 -4.22 -7.70
N ALA A 102 7.55 -5.37 -7.10
CA ALA A 102 7.66 -6.63 -7.82
C ALA A 102 6.35 -6.98 -8.54
N GLY A 103 5.20 -6.83 -7.86
CA GLY A 103 3.89 -7.02 -8.47
C GLY A 103 3.58 -6.00 -9.57
N TYR A 104 3.89 -4.73 -9.35
CA TYR A 104 3.67 -3.68 -10.32
C TYR A 104 4.54 -3.83 -11.58
N ASP A 105 5.79 -4.22 -11.43
CA ASP A 105 6.67 -4.51 -12.58
C ASP A 105 6.14 -5.71 -13.38
N ARG A 106 5.64 -6.73 -12.69
CA ARG A 106 4.97 -7.87 -13.33
C ARG A 106 3.74 -7.45 -14.12
N LEU A 107 2.92 -6.55 -13.54
CA LEU A 107 1.76 -5.99 -14.22
C LEU A 107 2.15 -5.23 -15.48
N LYS A 108 3.22 -4.42 -15.44
CA LYS A 108 3.74 -3.70 -16.62
C LYS A 108 4.23 -4.65 -17.72
N GLU A 109 4.88 -5.75 -17.34
CA GLU A 109 5.39 -6.73 -18.29
C GLU A 109 4.29 -7.53 -18.98
N ARG A 110 3.24 -7.93 -18.24
CA ARG A 110 2.23 -8.88 -18.68
C ARG A 110 0.86 -8.28 -18.98
N GLY A 111 0.60 -7.08 -18.51
CA GLY A 111 -0.71 -6.44 -18.56
C GLY A 111 -1.71 -7.01 -17.56
N VAL A 112 -1.32 -8.01 -16.77
CA VAL A 112 -2.23 -8.78 -15.92
C VAL A 112 -1.49 -9.41 -14.73
N ILE A 113 -2.17 -9.44 -13.56
CA ILE A 113 -1.74 -10.14 -12.35
C ILE A 113 -2.56 -11.42 -12.22
N GLY A 114 -1.91 -12.55 -12.03
CA GLY A 114 -2.57 -13.84 -11.90
C GLY A 114 -1.99 -14.70 -10.79
N LEU A 115 -2.47 -15.94 -10.74
CA LEU A 115 -2.10 -16.92 -9.71
C LEU A 115 -0.59 -17.12 -9.56
N SER A 116 0.17 -17.09 -10.67
CA SER A 116 1.64 -17.24 -10.63
C SER A 116 2.36 -16.04 -10.02
N ASP A 117 1.72 -14.89 -9.97
CA ASP A 117 2.34 -13.65 -9.53
C ASP A 117 2.14 -13.40 -8.03
N ILE A 118 1.09 -14.00 -7.40
CA ILE A 118 0.85 -13.83 -5.95
C ILE A 118 1.97 -14.45 -5.10
N GLU A 119 2.62 -15.51 -5.55
CA GLU A 119 3.77 -16.10 -4.86
C GLU A 119 4.98 -15.16 -4.89
N LEU A 120 5.20 -14.46 -6.02
CA LEU A 120 6.24 -13.44 -6.16
C LEU A 120 5.97 -12.26 -5.21
N ILE A 121 4.71 -11.81 -5.16
CA ILE A 121 4.28 -10.68 -4.31
C ILE A 121 4.38 -11.06 -2.82
N ASN A 122 3.94 -12.27 -2.45
CA ASN A 122 3.96 -12.70 -1.05
C ASN A 122 5.38 -13.00 -0.54
N TYR A 123 6.30 -13.46 -1.38
CA TYR A 123 7.63 -13.92 -0.97
C TYR A 123 8.42 -12.94 -0.10
N PRO A 124 8.50 -11.63 -0.39
CA PRO A 124 9.20 -10.68 0.47
C PRO A 124 8.54 -10.51 1.84
N VAL A 125 7.20 -10.52 1.91
CA VAL A 125 6.43 -10.26 3.14
C VAL A 125 6.20 -11.49 3.99
N ASN A 126 6.43 -12.69 3.46
CA ASN A 126 6.24 -13.99 4.14
C ASN A 126 7.57 -14.58 4.63
N LYS A 127 8.46 -13.76 5.21
CA LYS A 127 9.75 -14.25 5.77
C LYS A 127 10.49 -15.25 4.85
N LYS A 128 10.31 -15.08 3.52
CA LYS A 128 10.91 -15.88 2.45
C LYS A 128 10.44 -17.36 2.41
N GLN A 129 9.28 -17.68 2.95
CA GLN A 129 8.63 -18.95 2.69
C GLN A 129 8.02 -18.96 1.29
N LYS A 130 8.22 -20.03 0.54
CA LYS A 130 7.76 -20.12 -0.85
C LYS A 130 6.43 -20.82 -0.97
N GLY A 131 5.59 -20.26 -1.83
CA GLY A 131 4.42 -20.92 -2.38
C GLY A 131 3.17 -20.89 -1.51
N ILE A 132 2.08 -21.27 -2.14
CA ILE A 132 0.79 -21.49 -1.48
C ILE A 132 0.95 -22.61 -0.46
N ARG A 133 0.34 -22.43 0.73
CA ARG A 133 0.38 -23.42 1.79
C ARG A 133 -0.18 -24.78 1.31
N THR A 134 0.56 -25.82 1.55
CA THR A 134 0.20 -27.18 1.12
C THR A 134 -0.44 -27.99 2.25
N ASN A 135 -0.32 -27.50 3.48
CA ASN A 135 -0.84 -28.14 4.70
C ASN A 135 -0.53 -29.65 4.78
N LEU A 136 0.70 -30.01 4.43
CA LEU A 136 1.16 -31.38 4.63
C LEU A 136 1.18 -31.67 6.13
N PRO A 137 0.72 -32.87 6.58
CA PRO A 137 0.66 -33.23 8.00
C PRO A 137 1.97 -33.05 8.78
N ASN A 138 3.09 -33.04 8.08
CA ASN A 138 4.43 -32.87 8.65
C ASN A 138 4.90 -31.41 8.79
N PHE A 139 4.09 -30.42 8.35
CA PHE A 139 4.42 -29.00 8.36
C PHE A 139 3.40 -28.17 9.14
N GLY A 140 3.11 -28.53 10.40
CA GLY A 140 2.47 -27.61 11.33
C GLY A 140 0.95 -27.64 11.43
N GLY A 141 0.26 -28.58 10.80
CA GLY A 141 -1.19 -28.72 11.00
C GLY A 141 -2.05 -27.76 10.20
N LEU A 142 -3.26 -27.49 10.67
CA LEU A 142 -4.20 -26.54 10.07
C LEU A 142 -3.78 -25.10 10.36
N THR A 143 -4.00 -24.21 9.39
CA THR A 143 -3.89 -22.77 9.61
C THR A 143 -5.16 -22.29 10.30
N HIS A 144 -5.01 -21.53 11.38
CA HIS A 144 -6.12 -20.93 12.10
C HIS A 144 -5.94 -19.43 12.20
N ILE A 145 -7.02 -18.68 12.03
CA ILE A 145 -7.10 -17.28 12.41
C ILE A 145 -7.74 -17.22 13.79
N ALA A 146 -7.06 -16.60 14.74
CA ALA A 146 -7.46 -16.57 16.13
C ALA A 146 -7.31 -15.17 16.72
N ASN A 147 -8.22 -14.82 17.62
CA ASN A 147 -8.08 -13.66 18.50
C ASN A 147 -7.29 -14.07 19.74
N GLU A 148 -6.42 -13.20 20.22
CA GLU A 148 -5.75 -13.34 21.50
C GLU A 148 -6.58 -12.62 22.57
N LYS A 149 -7.06 -13.37 23.55
CA LYS A 149 -7.81 -12.82 24.67
C LYS A 149 -6.86 -12.13 25.67
N PRO A 150 -7.39 -11.23 26.53
CA PRO A 150 -6.58 -10.55 27.56
C PRO A 150 -5.86 -11.50 28.53
N ASP A 151 -6.33 -12.72 28.69
CA ASP A 151 -5.75 -13.79 29.52
C ASP A 151 -4.70 -14.64 28.81
N GLY A 152 -4.41 -14.34 27.52
CA GLY A 152 -3.47 -15.07 26.69
C GLY A 152 -4.04 -16.32 26.01
N GLU A 153 -5.32 -16.65 26.22
CA GLU A 153 -5.97 -17.72 25.46
C GLU A 153 -6.20 -17.29 24.01
N ARG A 154 -6.00 -18.22 23.08
CA ARG A 154 -6.32 -18.04 21.67
C ARG A 154 -7.68 -18.63 21.33
N GLU A 155 -8.60 -17.78 20.89
CA GLU A 155 -9.89 -18.15 20.37
C GLU A 155 -9.85 -18.24 18.85
N ILE A 156 -9.98 -19.48 18.31
CA ILE A 156 -10.04 -19.68 16.86
C ILE A 156 -11.36 -19.12 16.34
N ILE A 157 -11.27 -18.14 15.46
CA ILE A 157 -12.41 -17.48 14.82
C ILE A 157 -12.66 -17.97 13.41
N TYR A 158 -11.63 -18.54 12.78
CA TYR A 158 -11.72 -19.05 11.42
C TYR A 158 -10.62 -20.05 11.09
N THR A 159 -10.98 -21.14 10.43
CA THR A 159 -10.05 -22.09 9.81
C THR A 159 -10.23 -22.02 8.30
N PRO A 160 -9.28 -21.39 7.56
CA PRO A 160 -9.37 -21.24 6.11
C PRO A 160 -9.41 -22.58 5.36
N PRO A 161 -9.85 -22.57 4.09
CA PRO A 161 -9.83 -23.76 3.22
C PRO A 161 -8.48 -24.47 3.26
N HIS A 162 -8.50 -25.77 3.12
CA HIS A 162 -7.34 -26.64 3.23
C HIS A 162 -7.17 -27.50 1.97
N GLY A 163 -5.91 -27.63 1.53
CA GLY A 163 -5.56 -28.43 0.37
C GLY A 163 -5.19 -27.56 -0.84
N LYS A 164 -4.05 -27.90 -1.47
CA LYS A 164 -3.49 -27.11 -2.58
C LYS A 164 -4.47 -26.94 -3.73
N GLU A 165 -5.15 -28.00 -4.12
CA GLU A 165 -6.10 -27.99 -5.25
C GLU A 165 -7.31 -27.12 -4.95
N VAL A 166 -7.84 -27.17 -3.72
CA VAL A 166 -8.95 -26.32 -3.27
C VAL A 166 -8.53 -24.85 -3.32
N LEU A 167 -7.36 -24.51 -2.76
CA LEU A 167 -6.85 -23.15 -2.75
C LEU A 167 -6.61 -22.62 -4.18
N GLN A 168 -6.03 -23.44 -5.05
CA GLN A 168 -5.79 -23.05 -6.44
C GLN A 168 -7.10 -22.82 -7.20
N HIS A 169 -8.10 -23.69 -7.00
CA HIS A 169 -9.41 -23.52 -7.64
C HIS A 169 -10.09 -22.23 -7.23
N LEU A 170 -10.14 -21.93 -5.92
CA LEU A 170 -10.71 -20.70 -5.40
C LEU A 170 -9.97 -19.44 -5.90
N LEU A 171 -8.65 -19.50 -5.98
CA LEU A 171 -7.83 -18.38 -6.48
C LEU A 171 -8.01 -18.16 -7.98
N ILE A 172 -8.09 -19.24 -8.79
CA ILE A 172 -8.32 -19.12 -10.23
C ILE A 172 -9.66 -18.45 -10.48
N ASP A 173 -10.74 -18.92 -9.85
CA ASP A 173 -12.07 -18.31 -9.95
C ASP A 173 -12.05 -16.82 -9.53
N MET A 174 -11.35 -16.47 -8.45
CA MET A 174 -11.20 -15.08 -8.01
C MET A 174 -10.51 -14.20 -9.06
N PHE A 175 -9.43 -14.68 -9.66
CA PHE A 175 -8.75 -13.92 -10.71
C PHE A 175 -9.60 -13.80 -11.96
N GLU A 176 -10.24 -14.87 -12.41
CA GLU A 176 -11.16 -14.85 -13.57
C GLU A 176 -12.32 -13.89 -13.36
N TYR A 177 -12.90 -13.88 -12.14
CA TYR A 177 -13.96 -12.93 -11.79
C TYR A 177 -13.52 -11.45 -11.88
N VAL A 178 -12.32 -11.14 -11.39
CA VAL A 178 -11.76 -9.77 -11.51
C VAL A 178 -11.47 -9.42 -12.97
N TYR A 179 -11.04 -10.39 -13.79
CA TYR A 179 -10.71 -10.13 -15.20
C TYR A 179 -11.91 -9.87 -16.06
N ASN A 180 -12.91 -10.72 -15.91
CA ASN A 180 -14.00 -10.83 -16.87
C ASN A 180 -15.07 -9.79 -16.59
N ASP A 181 -15.05 -8.66 -17.32
CA ASP A 181 -16.06 -7.61 -17.19
C ASP A 181 -17.29 -7.89 -18.05
N GLU A 182 -17.21 -8.80 -19.03
CA GLU A 182 -18.30 -9.09 -19.96
C GLU A 182 -19.34 -10.06 -19.35
N ASP A 183 -18.89 -11.02 -18.52
CA ASP A 183 -19.79 -12.04 -17.96
C ASP A 183 -20.56 -11.57 -16.71
N PHE A 184 -20.16 -10.45 -16.10
CA PHE A 184 -20.76 -9.96 -14.87
C PHE A 184 -21.12 -8.48 -15.00
N ASP A 185 -22.41 -8.17 -14.96
CA ASP A 185 -22.93 -6.79 -14.92
C ASP A 185 -22.75 -6.17 -13.52
N ILE A 186 -21.51 -6.11 -13.09
CA ILE A 186 -21.10 -5.60 -11.78
C ILE A 186 -19.96 -4.60 -11.97
N HIS A 187 -20.06 -3.44 -11.32
CA HIS A 187 -19.03 -2.41 -11.41
C HIS A 187 -17.65 -2.95 -10.99
N PRO A 188 -16.57 -2.70 -11.78
CA PRO A 188 -15.24 -3.29 -11.50
C PRO A 188 -14.69 -2.99 -10.11
N LEU A 189 -14.97 -1.83 -9.51
CA LEU A 189 -14.56 -1.52 -8.14
C LEU A 189 -15.27 -2.40 -7.10
N ILE A 190 -16.52 -2.80 -7.33
CA ILE A 190 -17.25 -3.76 -6.51
C ILE A 190 -16.57 -5.13 -6.60
N LYS A 191 -16.16 -5.55 -7.80
CA LYS A 191 -15.41 -6.81 -8.00
C LYS A 191 -14.08 -6.81 -7.25
N ILE A 192 -13.33 -5.71 -7.28
CA ILE A 192 -12.06 -5.56 -6.56
C ILE A 192 -12.30 -5.65 -5.03
N ALA A 193 -13.34 -4.96 -4.54
CA ALA A 193 -13.70 -5.01 -3.12
C ALA A 193 -14.07 -6.42 -2.66
N LEU A 194 -14.86 -7.14 -3.45
CA LEU A 194 -15.25 -8.52 -3.16
C LEU A 194 -14.07 -9.48 -3.28
N ALA A 195 -13.16 -9.27 -4.25
CA ALA A 195 -11.94 -10.06 -4.41
C ALA A 195 -11.02 -9.92 -3.20
N HIS A 196 -10.97 -8.75 -2.56
CA HIS A 196 -10.25 -8.57 -1.30
C HIS A 196 -10.82 -9.48 -0.20
N TYR A 197 -12.14 -9.47 0.02
CA TYR A 197 -12.80 -10.37 0.95
C TYR A 197 -12.52 -11.84 0.64
N GLN A 198 -12.60 -12.23 -0.64
CA GLN A 198 -12.37 -13.61 -1.06
C GLN A 198 -10.93 -14.04 -0.82
N PHE A 199 -9.95 -13.19 -1.11
CA PHE A 199 -8.54 -13.47 -0.86
C PHE A 199 -8.24 -13.66 0.64
N GLU A 200 -8.77 -12.78 1.50
CA GLU A 200 -8.65 -12.90 2.96
C GLU A 200 -9.32 -14.18 3.48
N SER A 201 -10.43 -14.61 2.86
CA SER A 201 -11.14 -15.85 3.21
C SER A 201 -10.40 -17.09 2.74
N ILE A 202 -9.80 -17.10 1.54
CA ILE A 202 -8.95 -18.19 1.05
C ILE A 202 -7.70 -18.33 1.91
N HIS A 203 -7.10 -17.20 2.29
CA HIS A 203 -5.90 -17.13 3.13
C HIS A 203 -4.77 -18.07 2.65
N PRO A 204 -4.28 -17.88 1.41
CA PRO A 204 -3.51 -18.94 0.70
C PRO A 204 -2.10 -19.16 1.21
N PHE A 205 -1.54 -18.28 2.04
CA PHE A 205 -0.16 -18.37 2.52
C PHE A 205 -0.09 -18.67 4.02
N TYR A 206 1.08 -19.05 4.49
CA TYR A 206 1.32 -19.26 5.93
C TYR A 206 1.42 -17.95 6.70
N ASP A 207 1.89 -16.87 6.04
CA ASP A 207 2.03 -15.51 6.60
C ASP A 207 1.91 -14.47 5.48
N GLY A 208 1.63 -13.23 5.84
CA GLY A 208 1.57 -12.10 4.91
C GLY A 208 0.34 -12.05 4.01
N ASN A 209 -0.75 -12.79 4.33
CA ASN A 209 -1.98 -12.76 3.52
C ASN A 209 -2.59 -11.36 3.48
N GLY A 210 -2.85 -10.72 4.62
CA GLY A 210 -3.41 -9.39 4.67
C GLY A 210 -2.58 -8.36 3.89
N ARG A 211 -1.25 -8.38 4.04
CA ARG A 211 -0.33 -7.52 3.28
C ARG A 211 -0.41 -7.79 1.78
N THR A 212 -0.44 -9.06 1.37
CA THR A 212 -0.58 -9.45 -0.04
C THR A 212 -1.94 -9.04 -0.61
N GLY A 213 -3.04 -9.26 0.14
CA GLY A 213 -4.38 -8.85 -0.27
C GLY A 213 -4.50 -7.34 -0.50
N ARG A 214 -3.90 -6.53 0.38
CA ARG A 214 -3.86 -5.07 0.21
C ARG A 214 -3.00 -4.62 -0.98
N ILE A 215 -1.89 -5.30 -1.26
CA ILE A 215 -1.11 -5.08 -2.50
C ILE A 215 -1.96 -5.41 -3.73
N LEU A 216 -2.69 -6.53 -3.73
CA LEU A 216 -3.53 -6.94 -4.85
C LEU A 216 -4.60 -5.90 -5.16
N ASN A 217 -5.22 -5.24 -4.17
CA ASN A 217 -6.18 -4.17 -4.40
C ASN A 217 -5.60 -3.07 -5.28
N VAL A 218 -4.42 -2.58 -4.94
CA VAL A 218 -3.74 -1.50 -5.69
C VAL A 218 -3.36 -1.97 -7.10
N LEU A 219 -2.88 -3.20 -7.23
CA LEU A 219 -2.52 -3.78 -8.53
C LEU A 219 -3.74 -4.00 -9.43
N PHE A 220 -4.88 -4.42 -8.88
CA PHE A 220 -6.14 -4.54 -9.62
C PHE A 220 -6.67 -3.17 -10.08
N LEU A 221 -6.56 -2.14 -9.24
CA LEU A 221 -6.87 -0.77 -9.66
C LEU A 221 -6.00 -0.31 -10.83
N CYS A 222 -4.70 -0.63 -10.81
CA CYS A 222 -3.81 -0.35 -11.93
C CYS A 222 -4.16 -1.19 -13.16
N GLN A 223 -4.45 -2.46 -13.00
CA GLN A 223 -4.79 -3.38 -14.08
C GLN A 223 -6.08 -2.99 -14.80
N LYS A 224 -7.09 -2.52 -14.05
CA LYS A 224 -8.37 -2.02 -14.59
C LYS A 224 -8.28 -0.60 -15.13
N GLY A 225 -7.10 0.03 -15.10
CA GLY A 225 -6.87 1.37 -15.64
C GLY A 225 -7.40 2.52 -14.77
N TYR A 226 -7.85 2.24 -13.54
CA TYR A 226 -8.22 3.29 -12.59
C TYR A 226 -7.00 4.11 -12.14
N LEU A 227 -5.84 3.49 -12.09
CA LEU A 227 -4.57 4.12 -11.72
C LEU A 227 -3.49 3.80 -12.75
N ASP A 228 -2.65 4.79 -13.09
CA ASP A 228 -1.46 4.57 -13.92
C ASP A 228 -0.27 4.06 -13.09
N LYS A 229 -0.29 4.29 -11.79
CA LYS A 229 0.75 3.94 -10.83
C LYS A 229 0.14 3.47 -9.50
N PRO A 230 0.81 2.58 -8.74
CA PRO A 230 0.29 2.09 -7.48
C PRO A 230 0.46 3.16 -6.38
N ILE A 231 -0.46 4.10 -6.31
CA ILE A 231 -0.42 5.28 -5.41
C ILE A 231 -1.64 5.42 -4.49
N LEU A 232 -2.62 4.51 -4.58
CA LEU A 232 -3.78 4.50 -3.69
C LEU A 232 -3.58 3.49 -2.56
N TYR A 233 -3.61 3.95 -1.33
CA TYR A 233 -3.22 3.16 -0.18
C TYR A 233 -4.30 3.11 0.89
N ALA A 234 -5.17 2.10 0.80
CA ALA A 234 -6.32 1.93 1.68
C ALA A 234 -5.98 1.51 3.11
N SER A 235 -4.72 1.14 3.40
CA SER A 235 -4.36 0.59 4.71
C SER A 235 -4.47 1.61 5.84
N SER A 236 -4.35 2.90 5.55
CA SER A 236 -4.55 3.96 6.54
C SER A 236 -6.01 4.05 7.01
N TYR A 237 -6.97 3.85 6.10
CA TYR A 237 -8.38 3.75 6.45
C TYR A 237 -8.66 2.48 7.27
N ILE A 238 -8.07 1.35 6.85
CA ILE A 238 -8.26 0.07 7.53
C ILE A 238 -7.72 0.14 8.97
N ILE A 239 -6.56 0.76 9.22
CA ILE A 239 -6.00 0.85 10.57
C ILE A 239 -6.87 1.70 11.50
N LYS A 240 -7.43 2.81 10.99
CA LYS A 240 -8.38 3.67 11.73
C LYS A 240 -9.66 2.91 12.10
N ASN A 241 -10.16 2.09 11.19
CA ASN A 241 -11.43 1.35 11.35
C ASN A 241 -11.17 -0.17 11.50
N LYS A 242 -10.09 -0.56 12.19
CA LYS A 242 -9.59 -1.93 12.24
C LYS A 242 -10.59 -2.93 12.82
N ASN A 243 -11.29 -2.56 13.88
CA ASN A 243 -12.26 -3.43 14.52
C ASN A 243 -13.46 -3.69 13.60
N GLU A 244 -13.97 -2.66 12.92
CA GLU A 244 -15.03 -2.79 11.94
C GLU A 244 -14.60 -3.69 10.78
N TYR A 245 -13.38 -3.52 10.26
CA TYR A 245 -12.84 -4.34 9.18
C TYR A 245 -12.87 -5.84 9.51
N TYR A 246 -12.36 -6.23 10.66
CA TYR A 246 -12.33 -7.65 11.05
C TYR A 246 -13.74 -8.18 11.37
N GLU A 247 -14.61 -7.36 11.95
CA GLU A 247 -16.00 -7.72 12.19
C GLU A 247 -16.74 -7.98 10.87
N LEU A 248 -16.58 -7.11 9.88
CA LEU A 248 -17.19 -7.26 8.57
C LEU A 248 -16.66 -8.48 7.80
N LEU A 249 -15.37 -8.78 7.88
CA LEU A 249 -14.83 -10.02 7.33
C LEU A 249 -15.44 -11.28 7.97
N ARG A 250 -15.75 -11.22 9.26
CA ARG A 250 -16.37 -12.30 10.01
C ARG A 250 -17.85 -12.44 9.65
N THR A 251 -18.62 -11.35 9.77
CA THR A 251 -20.08 -11.35 9.57
C THR A 251 -20.46 -11.66 8.13
N ALA A 252 -19.70 -11.17 7.14
CA ALA A 252 -19.91 -11.50 5.74
C ALA A 252 -19.88 -13.01 5.48
N LYS A 253 -18.98 -13.72 6.16
CA LYS A 253 -18.85 -15.17 6.07
C LYS A 253 -19.94 -15.92 6.80
N GLU A 254 -20.29 -15.48 8.03
CA GLU A 254 -21.30 -16.14 8.87
C GLU A 254 -22.71 -15.98 8.32
N ASN A 255 -23.02 -14.83 7.72
CA ASN A 255 -24.35 -14.46 7.26
C ASN A 255 -24.53 -14.58 5.74
N GLU A 256 -23.46 -14.86 4.98
CA GLU A 256 -23.45 -14.84 3.51
C GLU A 256 -23.94 -13.49 2.93
N GLN A 257 -23.58 -12.40 3.61
CA GLN A 257 -23.94 -11.02 3.24
C GLN A 257 -22.68 -10.20 3.00
N TYR A 258 -22.47 -9.79 1.76
CA TYR A 258 -21.19 -9.19 1.34
C TYR A 258 -21.26 -7.68 1.12
N GLU A 259 -22.45 -7.08 1.14
CA GLU A 259 -22.67 -5.68 0.83
C GLU A 259 -21.94 -4.74 1.80
N GLU A 260 -21.91 -5.06 3.10
CA GLU A 260 -21.28 -4.22 4.10
C GLU A 260 -19.76 -4.19 3.94
N ILE A 261 -19.11 -5.34 3.72
CA ILE A 261 -17.65 -5.39 3.47
C ILE A 261 -17.29 -4.73 2.13
N ILE A 262 -18.12 -4.88 1.09
CA ILE A 262 -17.92 -4.18 -0.18
C ILE A 262 -18.03 -2.67 0.03
N THR A 263 -19.07 -2.22 0.72
CA THR A 263 -19.28 -0.80 1.07
C THR A 263 -18.09 -0.24 1.85
N TYR A 264 -17.60 -0.97 2.83
CA TYR A 264 -16.41 -0.61 3.61
C TYR A 264 -15.19 -0.43 2.69
N MET A 265 -14.93 -1.38 1.81
CA MET A 265 -13.79 -1.32 0.89
C MET A 265 -13.90 -0.17 -0.11
N LEU A 266 -15.09 0.09 -0.67
CA LEU A 266 -15.33 1.23 -1.55
C LEU A 266 -15.10 2.56 -0.84
N ARG A 267 -15.59 2.71 0.41
CA ARG A 267 -15.32 3.88 1.25
C ARG A 267 -13.82 4.04 1.50
N SER A 268 -13.13 2.95 1.81
CA SER A 268 -11.68 3.00 2.03
C SER A 268 -10.93 3.49 0.79
N PHE A 269 -11.32 3.06 -0.41
CA PHE A 269 -10.72 3.55 -1.65
C PHE A 269 -11.05 5.01 -1.91
N LYS A 270 -12.31 5.43 -1.73
CA LYS A 270 -12.75 6.80 -1.94
C LYS A 270 -12.04 7.79 -1.00
N GLU A 271 -12.13 7.56 0.31
CA GLU A 271 -11.53 8.47 1.30
C GLU A 271 -10.02 8.53 1.18
N THR A 272 -9.39 7.39 0.88
CA THR A 272 -7.95 7.37 0.62
C THR A 272 -7.57 8.12 -0.66
N ALA A 273 -8.40 8.06 -1.72
CA ALA A 273 -8.17 8.83 -2.94
C ALA A 273 -8.26 10.34 -2.67
N GLU A 274 -9.30 10.79 -1.97
CA GLU A 274 -9.50 12.17 -1.59
C GLU A 274 -8.36 12.70 -0.70
N ARG A 275 -7.90 11.88 0.24
CA ARG A 275 -6.78 12.18 1.11
C ARG A 275 -5.45 12.26 0.35
N THR A 276 -5.16 11.28 -0.49
CA THR A 276 -3.94 11.27 -1.30
C THR A 276 -3.92 12.46 -2.27
N LEU A 277 -5.09 12.86 -2.78
CA LEU A 277 -5.22 14.07 -3.59
C LEU A 277 -4.74 15.32 -2.84
N ARG A 278 -5.17 15.52 -1.59
CA ARG A 278 -4.71 16.67 -0.76
C ARG A 278 -3.19 16.67 -0.58
N ILE A 279 -2.60 15.48 -0.33
CA ILE A 279 -1.13 15.33 -0.23
C ILE A 279 -0.46 15.72 -1.56
N VAL A 280 -0.97 15.23 -2.68
CA VAL A 280 -0.44 15.53 -4.03
C VAL A 280 -0.49 17.03 -4.34
N GLU A 281 -1.60 17.70 -4.02
CA GLU A 281 -1.77 19.14 -4.22
C GLU A 281 -0.79 19.95 -3.35
N ASN A 282 -0.61 19.56 -2.09
CA ASN A 282 0.35 20.18 -1.20
C ASN A 282 1.81 19.97 -1.66
N ILE A 283 2.16 18.76 -2.10
CA ILE A 283 3.49 18.47 -2.69
C ILE A 283 3.70 19.33 -3.94
N LYS A 284 2.69 19.44 -4.79
CA LYS A 284 2.74 20.29 -6.00
C LYS A 284 3.01 21.74 -5.65
N ALA A 285 2.27 22.30 -4.70
CA ALA A 285 2.47 23.67 -4.24
C ALA A 285 3.87 23.91 -3.66
N LEU A 286 4.39 22.96 -2.86
CA LEU A 286 5.77 23.04 -2.36
C LEU A 286 6.80 22.94 -3.48
N LEU A 287 6.61 22.02 -4.44
CA LEU A 287 7.50 21.89 -5.59
C LEU A 287 7.52 23.17 -6.43
N GLU A 288 6.36 23.73 -6.77
CA GLU A 288 6.25 24.98 -7.51
C GLU A 288 7.01 26.10 -6.81
N LYS A 289 6.83 26.26 -5.50
CA LYS A 289 7.54 27.25 -4.68
C LYS A 289 9.07 27.05 -4.74
N TYR A 290 9.55 25.85 -4.46
CA TYR A 290 10.99 25.58 -4.30
C TYR A 290 11.71 25.34 -5.63
N THR A 291 10.99 25.12 -6.75
CA THR A 291 11.57 25.02 -8.10
C THR A 291 11.41 26.29 -8.93
N ASP A 292 10.73 27.31 -8.40
CA ASP A 292 10.60 28.59 -9.08
C ASP A 292 11.97 29.18 -9.42
N LYS A 293 12.10 29.66 -10.64
CA LYS A 293 13.39 30.11 -11.17
C LYS A 293 13.92 31.35 -10.43
N GLU A 294 13.05 32.31 -10.10
CA GLU A 294 13.46 33.54 -9.41
C GLU A 294 13.89 33.17 -7.99
N TYR A 295 13.12 32.31 -7.32
CA TYR A 295 13.47 31.81 -6.00
C TYR A 295 14.83 31.08 -6.01
N LEU A 296 15.06 30.13 -6.93
CA LEU A 296 16.33 29.40 -7.00
C LEU A 296 17.54 30.31 -7.26
N LEU A 297 17.36 31.39 -8.02
CA LEU A 297 18.42 32.38 -8.25
C LEU A 297 18.78 33.14 -6.98
N THR A 298 17.84 33.36 -6.03
CA THR A 298 18.15 33.98 -4.72
C THR A 298 19.10 33.15 -3.89
N LEU A 299 19.11 31.81 -4.10
CA LEU A 299 20.00 30.88 -3.39
C LEU A 299 21.45 30.92 -3.89
N LYS A 300 21.82 31.88 -4.76
CA LYS A 300 23.18 32.12 -5.25
C LYS A 300 23.85 30.86 -5.86
N GLY A 301 23.09 30.00 -6.55
CA GLY A 301 23.58 28.79 -7.20
C GLY A 301 23.36 28.82 -8.70
N GLN A 302 23.84 27.78 -9.39
CA GLN A 302 23.48 27.55 -10.78
C GLN A 302 22.06 26.95 -10.80
N TYR A 303 21.19 27.49 -11.63
CA TYR A 303 19.79 27.09 -11.71
C TYR A 303 19.61 25.58 -11.90
N GLU A 304 20.16 25.03 -12.95
CA GLU A 304 19.97 23.62 -13.34
C GLU A 304 20.39 22.61 -12.24
N PRO A 305 21.59 22.72 -11.63
CA PRO A 305 21.97 21.82 -10.53
C PRO A 305 21.10 22.01 -9.27
N LEU A 306 20.70 23.24 -8.92
CA LEU A 306 19.78 23.48 -7.80
C LEU A 306 18.40 22.89 -8.06
N TYR A 307 17.85 23.10 -9.26
CA TYR A 307 16.58 22.51 -9.68
C TYR A 307 16.58 20.98 -9.56
N LYS A 308 17.67 20.33 -10.04
CA LYS A 308 17.84 18.87 -9.88
C LYS A 308 17.93 18.45 -8.42
N THR A 309 18.63 19.23 -7.59
CA THR A 309 18.76 18.95 -6.16
C THR A 309 17.41 19.03 -5.45
N VAL A 310 16.60 20.08 -5.73
CA VAL A 310 15.25 20.22 -5.16
C VAL A 310 14.36 19.04 -5.58
N ASN A 311 14.33 18.69 -6.86
CA ASN A 311 13.55 17.53 -7.32
C ASN A 311 13.97 16.23 -6.62
N LEU A 312 15.26 16.04 -6.37
CA LEU A 312 15.76 14.86 -5.67
C LEU A 312 15.28 14.81 -4.22
N VAL A 313 15.32 15.93 -3.48
CA VAL A 313 14.89 15.94 -2.06
C VAL A 313 13.38 15.81 -1.89
N PHE A 314 12.59 16.06 -2.93
CA PHE A 314 11.18 15.70 -2.95
C PHE A 314 10.96 14.23 -3.34
N LYS A 315 11.80 13.67 -4.20
CA LYS A 315 11.73 12.24 -4.55
C LYS A 315 12.16 11.34 -3.39
N LYS A 316 13.18 11.76 -2.63
CA LYS A 316 13.71 11.04 -1.47
C LYS A 316 13.56 11.93 -0.25
N ALA A 317 12.70 11.57 0.70
CA ALA A 317 12.52 12.34 1.92
C ALA A 317 13.82 12.49 2.74
N TYR A 318 14.74 11.53 2.58
CA TYR A 318 16.07 11.52 3.20
C TYR A 318 17.14 11.40 2.11
N VAL A 319 18.08 12.33 2.08
CA VAL A 319 19.17 12.35 1.09
C VAL A 319 20.54 12.54 1.75
N ARG A 320 21.57 11.99 1.12
CA ARG A 320 22.98 12.21 1.45
C ARG A 320 23.61 13.09 0.38
N ILE A 321 24.77 13.65 0.69
CA ILE A 321 25.57 14.38 -0.31
C ILE A 321 25.89 13.49 -1.54
N ALA A 322 26.11 12.18 -1.31
CA ALA A 322 26.36 11.21 -2.38
C ALA A 322 25.21 11.13 -3.38
N ASP A 323 23.95 11.14 -2.91
CA ASP A 323 22.77 11.09 -3.79
C ASP A 323 22.71 12.30 -4.75
N VAL A 324 23.16 13.48 -4.29
CA VAL A 324 23.24 14.69 -5.14
C VAL A 324 24.45 14.64 -6.09
N VAL A 325 25.55 14.01 -5.65
CA VAL A 325 26.73 13.78 -6.52
C VAL A 325 26.37 12.86 -7.69
N ASP A 326 25.51 11.88 -7.48
CA ASP A 326 25.03 10.96 -8.54
C ASP A 326 24.25 11.69 -9.65
N LEU A 327 23.76 12.92 -9.39
CA LEU A 327 23.20 13.81 -10.42
C LEU A 327 24.26 14.53 -11.29
N GLY A 328 25.55 14.22 -11.08
CA GLY A 328 26.67 14.88 -11.78
C GLY A 328 27.10 16.20 -11.14
N ILE A 329 26.72 16.46 -9.89
CA ILE A 329 27.07 17.70 -9.16
C ILE A 329 28.31 17.44 -8.31
N HIS A 330 29.30 18.34 -8.39
CA HIS A 330 30.52 18.21 -7.58
C HIS A 330 30.20 18.21 -6.07
N ARG A 331 30.88 17.34 -5.29
CA ARG A 331 30.59 17.08 -3.86
C ARG A 331 30.48 18.35 -3.00
N GLN A 332 31.39 19.31 -3.19
CA GLN A 332 31.37 20.56 -2.44
C GLN A 332 30.15 21.42 -2.78
N THR A 333 29.79 21.48 -4.04
CA THR A 333 28.60 22.18 -4.55
C THR A 333 27.32 21.50 -4.03
N ALA A 334 27.27 20.18 -4.06
CA ALA A 334 26.16 19.38 -3.51
C ALA A 334 25.91 19.70 -2.02
N ALA A 335 26.99 19.67 -1.22
CA ALA A 335 26.91 20.04 0.20
C ALA A 335 26.40 21.48 0.40
N THR A 336 26.92 22.44 -0.40
CA THR A 336 26.50 23.84 -0.33
C THR A 336 25.01 24.01 -0.68
N TYR A 337 24.50 23.28 -1.68
CA TYR A 337 23.09 23.37 -2.08
C TYR A 337 22.17 22.78 -1.00
N LEU A 338 22.52 21.64 -0.46
CA LEU A 338 21.77 21.04 0.64
C LEU A 338 21.75 21.91 1.88
N ASP A 339 22.89 22.53 2.25
CA ASP A 339 22.98 23.42 3.41
C ASP A 339 22.12 24.69 3.19
N ARG A 340 22.05 25.24 1.99
CA ARG A 340 21.16 26.36 1.65
C ARG A 340 19.69 25.99 1.80
N LEU A 341 19.30 24.80 1.38
CA LEU A 341 17.93 24.30 1.57
C LEU A 341 17.61 24.05 3.05
N VAL A 342 18.63 23.80 3.89
CA VAL A 342 18.47 23.81 5.37
C VAL A 342 18.23 25.22 5.88
N ASP A 343 19.01 26.21 5.42
CA ASP A 343 18.84 27.62 5.82
C ASP A 343 17.45 28.16 5.43
N GLU A 344 16.87 27.66 4.32
CA GLU A 344 15.51 27.99 3.87
C GLU A 344 14.39 27.20 4.60
N GLY A 345 14.76 26.29 5.51
CA GLY A 345 13.80 25.51 6.29
C GLY A 345 13.06 24.41 5.48
N LEU A 346 13.53 24.09 4.27
CA LEU A 346 13.03 22.94 3.52
C LEU A 346 13.60 21.62 4.08
N LEU A 347 14.87 21.65 4.45
CA LEU A 347 15.57 20.49 4.98
C LEU A 347 15.98 20.70 6.43
N SER A 348 16.13 19.62 7.18
CA SER A 348 16.95 19.56 8.39
C SER A 348 18.19 18.72 8.12
N LYS A 349 19.25 18.99 8.89
CA LYS A 349 20.54 18.28 8.77
C LYS A 349 20.85 17.56 10.05
N GLU A 350 21.13 16.28 9.97
CA GLU A 350 21.51 15.43 11.07
C GLU A 350 22.82 14.71 10.74
N LYS A 351 23.72 14.61 11.75
CA LYS A 351 24.96 13.83 11.60
C LYS A 351 24.75 12.41 12.10
N VAL A 352 24.90 11.44 11.21
CA VAL A 352 24.80 10.02 11.54
C VAL A 352 26.14 9.34 11.21
N GLY A 353 26.86 8.92 12.23
CA GLY A 353 28.20 8.37 12.07
C GLY A 353 29.16 9.38 11.43
N ARG A 354 29.65 9.05 10.23
CA ARG A 354 30.56 9.91 9.46
C ARG A 354 29.86 10.73 8.37
N GLU A 355 28.57 10.55 8.18
CA GLU A 355 27.80 11.19 7.11
C GLU A 355 26.79 12.20 7.67
N ASN A 356 26.42 13.18 6.82
CA ASN A 356 25.30 14.06 7.06
C ASN A 356 24.12 13.55 6.27
N ILE A 357 22.96 13.43 6.93
CA ILE A 357 21.66 13.19 6.31
C ILE A 357 20.89 14.49 6.28
N TYR A 358 20.22 14.72 5.18
CA TYR A 358 19.31 15.84 4.99
C TYR A 358 17.89 15.30 4.85
N LYS A 359 16.99 15.73 5.74
CA LYS A 359 15.59 15.29 5.80
C LYS A 359 14.70 16.41 5.23
N ASN A 360 13.83 16.10 4.30
CA ASN A 360 12.83 17.05 3.82
C ASN A 360 11.70 17.15 4.85
N VAL A 361 11.86 18.10 5.79
CA VAL A 361 10.91 18.27 6.90
C VAL A 361 9.54 18.72 6.40
N LYS A 362 9.48 19.55 5.35
CA LYS A 362 8.21 19.99 4.78
C LYS A 362 7.42 18.88 4.12
N LEU A 363 8.11 17.93 3.47
CA LEU A 363 7.48 16.76 2.91
C LEU A 363 7.00 15.79 3.99
N LEU A 364 7.80 15.57 5.04
CA LEU A 364 7.44 14.69 6.14
C LEU A 364 6.26 15.24 6.96
N GLU A 365 6.22 16.55 7.22
CA GLU A 365 5.09 17.22 7.87
C GLU A 365 3.75 16.96 7.16
N LEU A 366 3.73 16.84 5.82
CA LEU A 366 2.50 16.52 5.07
C LEU A 366 1.95 15.14 5.40
N PHE A 367 2.82 14.17 5.67
CA PHE A 367 2.41 12.82 6.02
C PHE A 367 2.12 12.66 7.52
N GLU A 368 2.75 13.44 8.38
CA GLU A 368 2.55 13.42 9.83
C GLU A 368 1.22 14.08 10.21
N ASN A 369 0.96 15.30 9.71
CA ASN A 369 -0.31 16.00 9.93
C ASN A 369 -1.52 15.16 9.47
N ASP A 370 -1.36 14.48 8.35
CA ASP A 370 -2.35 13.57 7.82
C ASP A 370 -2.55 12.31 8.72
N SER A 371 -1.52 11.89 9.45
CA SER A 371 -1.63 10.80 10.43
C SER A 371 -2.26 11.25 11.76
N GLU A 372 -2.00 12.49 12.19
CA GLU A 372 -2.59 13.09 13.41
C GLU A 372 -4.08 13.41 13.23
N GLU A 373 -4.51 13.82 12.03
CA GLU A 373 -5.95 13.96 11.71
C GLU A 373 -6.67 12.60 11.85
N ILE A 374 -5.98 11.48 11.55
CA ILE A 374 -6.53 10.14 11.70
C ILE A 374 -6.71 9.73 13.17
N GLU A 375 -5.81 10.15 14.07
CA GLU A 375 -5.87 9.80 15.50
C GLU A 375 -6.86 10.68 16.28
N ASN A 376 -7.21 11.85 15.77
CA ASN A 376 -8.06 12.85 16.45
C ASN A 376 -9.53 12.88 15.96
N GLU A 377 -9.87 12.18 14.87
CA GLU A 377 -11.24 11.97 14.39
C GLU A 377 -11.81 10.62 14.89
#